data_411a5e76820268b4a65a504b591e2f0a
#
_entry.id   411a5e76820268b4a65a504b591e2f0a
#
_cell.length_a   1.000
_cell.length_b   1.000
_cell.length_c   1.000
_cell.angle_alpha   90.00
_cell.angle_beta   90.00
_cell.angle_gamma   90.00
#
_symmetry.space_group_name_H-M   'P 1'
#
loop_
_entity.id
_entity.type
_entity.pdbx_description
1 polymer ?
#
loop_
_entity_poly.entity_id
_entity_poly.type
_entity_poly.pdbx_seq_one_letter_code
_entity_poly.pdbx_strand_id
1 'polypeptide(L)'
;CFKRDLFARIGFFDTDLTRNQDDEFNGRIIKNGGSVYLLPHVVSDYYARDTMSKTAKMFYQYGLFKPLVNKKLGAPATLRQFAPPLFVLGLFFGLIFSFLTPYILVPYALVLLGYLFTALDYGRKARNKWSDWRIIFIMPITFFIIHVSYGFGYLRGIRKVLFSQSFQAKMNR
;
A
#
# COMPACT_ATOMS: atom_id res chain seq x y z
N CYS A 1 -8.93 -18.37 9.52
CA CYS A 1 -9.48 -18.85 10.81
C CYS A 1 -8.57 -18.44 11.95
N PHE A 2 -9.15 -18.16 13.15
CA PHE A 2 -8.43 -17.86 14.39
C PHE A 2 -8.88 -18.82 15.48
N LYS A 3 -7.98 -19.20 16.37
CA LYS A 3 -8.33 -19.97 17.56
C LYS A 3 -9.16 -19.09 18.50
N ARG A 4 -10.20 -19.65 19.13
CA ARG A 4 -11.13 -18.90 19.98
C ARG A 4 -10.46 -18.28 21.21
N ASP A 5 -9.55 -19.00 21.83
CA ASP A 5 -8.76 -18.57 22.99
C ASP A 5 -7.83 -17.39 22.68
N LEU A 6 -7.50 -17.17 21.41
CA LEU A 6 -6.72 -16.02 20.99
C LEU A 6 -7.41 -14.69 21.34
N PHE A 7 -8.71 -14.60 21.12
CA PHE A 7 -9.47 -13.38 21.42
C PHE A 7 -9.52 -13.06 22.92
N ALA A 8 -9.49 -14.06 23.78
CA ALA A 8 -9.39 -13.86 25.23
C ALA A 8 -8.01 -13.32 25.64
N ARG A 9 -6.95 -13.67 24.90
CA ARG A 9 -5.55 -13.28 25.21
C ARG A 9 -5.17 -11.91 24.68
N ILE A 10 -5.58 -11.58 23.45
CA ILE A 10 -5.12 -10.36 22.75
C ILE A 10 -6.27 -9.42 22.38
N GLY A 11 -7.52 -9.73 22.73
CA GLY A 11 -8.69 -8.94 22.41
C GLY A 11 -9.21 -9.14 20.99
N PHE A 12 -10.27 -8.41 20.64
CA PHE A 12 -10.91 -8.45 19.33
C PHE A 12 -10.26 -7.50 18.33
N PHE A 13 -10.81 -7.45 17.10
CA PHE A 13 -10.42 -6.48 16.09
C PHE A 13 -10.63 -5.05 16.58
N ASP A 14 -9.71 -4.18 16.24
CA ASP A 14 -9.77 -2.77 16.62
C ASP A 14 -10.84 -2.04 15.81
N THR A 15 -11.83 -1.47 16.50
CA THR A 15 -12.98 -0.77 15.90
C THR A 15 -12.63 0.59 15.32
N ASP A 16 -11.50 1.21 15.72
CA ASP A 16 -11.03 2.47 15.15
C ASP A 16 -10.49 2.30 13.72
N LEU A 17 -10.17 1.06 13.36
CA LEU A 17 -9.62 0.73 12.06
C LEU A 17 -10.73 0.32 11.09
N THR A 18 -11.12 1.19 10.16
CA THR A 18 -12.02 0.83 9.05
C THR A 18 -11.29 0.04 7.95
N ARG A 19 -9.96 0.10 7.92
CA ARG A 19 -9.07 -0.61 6.99
C ARG A 19 -7.84 -1.11 7.74
N ASN A 20 -7.21 -2.16 7.20
CA ASN A 20 -6.01 -2.80 7.77
C ASN A 20 -6.23 -3.37 9.19
N GLN A 21 -7.48 -3.75 9.51
CA GLN A 21 -7.82 -4.43 10.78
C GLN A 21 -7.11 -5.78 10.89
N ASP A 22 -7.03 -6.50 9.77
CA ASP A 22 -6.32 -7.77 9.61
C ASP A 22 -4.80 -7.61 9.82
N ASP A 23 -4.21 -6.58 9.25
CA ASP A 23 -2.79 -6.25 9.44
C ASP A 23 -2.47 -5.97 10.91
N GLU A 24 -3.30 -5.17 11.57
CA GLU A 24 -3.16 -4.84 12.99
C GLU A 24 -3.31 -6.08 13.87
N PHE A 25 -4.36 -6.87 13.64
CA PHE A 25 -4.63 -8.05 14.42
C PHE A 25 -3.55 -9.11 14.26
N ASN A 26 -3.09 -9.36 13.03
CA ASN A 26 -1.95 -10.25 12.75
C ASN A 26 -0.66 -9.74 13.41
N GLY A 27 -0.42 -8.43 13.39
CA GLY A 27 0.71 -7.81 14.09
C GLY A 27 0.65 -8.03 15.60
N ARG A 28 -0.53 -7.93 16.23
CA ARG A 28 -0.71 -8.25 17.67
C ARG A 28 -0.46 -9.72 17.95
N ILE A 29 -0.90 -10.64 17.09
CA ILE A 29 -0.60 -12.08 17.23
C ILE A 29 0.89 -12.30 17.30
N ILE A 30 1.64 -11.77 16.33
CA ILE A 30 3.10 -11.94 16.25
C ILE A 30 3.80 -11.30 17.46
N LYS A 31 3.38 -10.10 17.85
CA LYS A 31 3.93 -9.39 19.02
C LYS A 31 3.74 -10.15 20.34
N ASN A 32 2.67 -10.95 20.44
CA ASN A 32 2.40 -11.78 21.61
C ASN A 32 2.92 -13.24 21.46
N GLY A 33 3.93 -13.45 20.59
CA GLY A 33 4.59 -14.75 20.42
C GLY A 33 3.78 -15.78 19.62
N GLY A 34 2.70 -15.36 18.98
CA GLY A 34 1.92 -16.21 18.09
C GLY A 34 2.49 -16.28 16.67
N SER A 35 1.89 -17.13 15.83
CA SER A 35 2.27 -17.32 14.43
C SER A 35 1.07 -17.22 13.52
N VAL A 36 1.30 -16.70 12.31
CA VAL A 36 0.31 -16.64 11.22
C VAL A 36 0.77 -17.59 10.11
N TYR A 37 -0.08 -18.55 9.77
CA TYR A 37 0.22 -19.57 8.75
C TYR A 37 -0.57 -19.29 7.49
N LEU A 38 0.12 -19.33 6.34
CA LEU A 38 -0.51 -19.38 5.03
C LEU A 38 -0.73 -20.84 4.66
N LEU A 39 -1.98 -21.19 4.34
CA LEU A 39 -2.34 -22.56 3.92
C LEU A 39 -2.43 -22.60 2.39
N PRO A 40 -1.46 -23.22 1.68
CA PRO A 40 -1.38 -23.15 0.21
C PRO A 40 -2.56 -23.85 -0.51
N HIS A 41 -3.21 -24.79 0.15
CA HIS A 41 -4.35 -25.55 -0.38
C HIS A 41 -5.71 -24.88 -0.18
N VAL A 42 -5.75 -23.78 0.60
CA VAL A 42 -6.97 -22.99 0.75
C VAL A 42 -6.98 -21.91 -0.32
N VAL A 43 -7.80 -22.11 -1.33
CA VAL A 43 -7.98 -21.17 -2.44
C VAL A 43 -9.22 -20.32 -2.19
N SER A 44 -9.12 -19.04 -2.45
CA SER A 44 -10.25 -18.11 -2.40
C SER A 44 -10.25 -17.22 -3.64
N ASP A 45 -11.43 -16.99 -4.22
CA ASP A 45 -11.58 -16.08 -5.34
C ASP A 45 -11.73 -14.66 -4.82
N TYR A 46 -10.86 -13.77 -5.30
CA TYR A 46 -10.91 -12.35 -4.98
C TYR A 46 -11.37 -11.53 -6.18
N TYR A 47 -12.55 -10.93 -6.06
CA TYR A 47 -13.06 -10.01 -7.07
C TYR A 47 -12.41 -8.63 -6.91
N ALA A 48 -11.51 -8.31 -7.82
CA ALA A 48 -10.82 -7.02 -7.84
C ALA A 48 -11.79 -5.86 -8.12
N ARG A 49 -11.37 -4.64 -7.87
CA ARG A 49 -12.16 -3.45 -8.22
C ARG A 49 -12.22 -3.30 -9.74
N ASP A 50 -13.40 -3.03 -10.25
CA ASP A 50 -13.75 -2.95 -11.66
C ASP A 50 -13.27 -1.66 -12.35
N THR A 51 -12.91 -0.62 -11.58
CA THR A 51 -12.43 0.66 -12.11
C THR A 51 -11.17 1.15 -11.43
N MET A 52 -10.35 1.90 -12.20
CA MET A 52 -9.13 2.54 -11.67
C MET A 52 -9.44 3.52 -10.53
N SER A 53 -10.58 4.22 -10.59
CA SER A 53 -11.01 5.13 -9.53
C SER A 53 -11.30 4.41 -8.22
N LYS A 54 -12.01 3.28 -8.26
CA LYS A 54 -12.27 2.45 -7.07
C LYS A 54 -10.97 1.85 -6.52
N THR A 55 -10.05 1.44 -7.41
CA THR A 55 -8.72 0.96 -7.04
C THR A 55 -7.92 2.06 -6.35
N ALA A 56 -7.84 3.25 -6.92
CA ALA A 56 -7.17 4.41 -6.33
C ALA A 56 -7.71 4.72 -4.93
N LYS A 57 -9.03 4.78 -4.78
CA LYS A 57 -9.68 5.03 -3.49
C LYS A 57 -9.36 3.95 -2.45
N MET A 58 -9.33 2.68 -2.86
CA MET A 58 -8.98 1.57 -1.98
C MET A 58 -7.53 1.68 -1.48
N PHE A 59 -6.57 1.90 -2.38
CA PHE A 59 -5.16 2.02 -2.01
C PHE A 59 -4.86 3.29 -1.21
N TYR A 60 -5.54 4.40 -1.51
CA TYR A 60 -5.50 5.60 -0.68
C TYR A 60 -5.94 5.31 0.76
N GLN A 61 -7.03 4.57 0.95
CA GLN A 61 -7.50 4.18 2.28
C GLN A 61 -6.50 3.24 2.99
N TYR A 62 -5.92 2.27 2.29
CA TYR A 62 -4.88 1.42 2.85
C TYR A 62 -3.69 2.24 3.33
N GLY A 63 -3.21 3.18 2.52
CA GLY A 63 -2.15 4.11 2.92
C GLY A 63 -2.56 4.95 4.13
N LEU A 64 -3.77 5.51 4.13
CA LEU A 64 -4.26 6.41 5.18
C LEU A 64 -4.26 5.76 6.58
N PHE A 65 -4.67 4.50 6.68
CA PHE A 65 -4.76 3.80 7.95
C PHE A 65 -3.45 3.13 8.39
N LYS A 66 -2.49 2.94 7.48
CA LYS A 66 -1.24 2.23 7.79
C LYS A 66 -0.40 2.90 8.89
N PRO A 67 -0.22 4.24 8.94
CA PRO A 67 0.47 4.90 10.05
C PRO A 67 -0.23 4.71 11.40
N LEU A 68 -1.55 4.64 11.43
CA LEU A 68 -2.30 4.36 12.66
C LEU A 68 -2.04 2.92 13.15
N VAL A 69 -2.03 1.94 12.24
CA VAL A 69 -1.64 0.56 12.56
C VAL A 69 -0.23 0.52 13.14
N ASN A 70 0.74 1.19 12.50
CA ASN A 70 2.11 1.24 12.99
C ASN A 70 2.19 1.86 14.39
N LYS A 71 1.43 2.94 14.65
CA LYS A 71 1.36 3.57 15.98
C LYS A 71 0.81 2.60 17.03
N LYS A 72 -0.27 1.87 16.71
CA LYS A 72 -0.89 0.90 17.63
C LYS A 72 0.02 -0.29 17.90
N LEU A 73 0.74 -0.77 16.91
CA LEU A 73 1.71 -1.87 17.05
C LEU A 73 3.06 -1.44 17.65
N GLY A 74 3.37 -0.14 17.63
CA GLY A 74 4.66 0.40 18.08
C GLY A 74 5.81 0.20 17.09
N ALA A 75 5.57 -0.44 15.96
CA ALA A 75 6.56 -0.67 14.91
C ALA A 75 5.91 -0.86 13.54
N PRO A 76 6.61 -0.56 12.43
CA PRO A 76 6.13 -0.88 11.10
C PRO A 76 6.21 -2.39 10.84
N ALA A 77 5.15 -2.97 10.31
CA ALA A 77 5.09 -4.40 9.99
C ALA A 77 6.12 -4.82 8.91
N THR A 78 6.38 -3.95 7.93
CA THR A 78 7.38 -4.17 6.87
C THR A 78 7.97 -2.84 6.38
N LEU A 79 9.21 -2.86 5.90
CA LEU A 79 9.84 -1.66 5.30
C LEU A 79 9.24 -1.29 3.93
N ARG A 80 8.64 -2.26 3.23
CA ARG A 80 8.04 -2.04 1.89
C ARG A 80 6.91 -0.99 1.91
N GLN A 81 6.23 -0.81 3.04
CA GLN A 81 5.16 0.17 3.16
C GLN A 81 5.62 1.62 2.98
N PHE A 82 6.93 1.90 3.12
CA PHE A 82 7.51 3.23 2.93
C PHE A 82 7.83 3.54 1.46
N ALA A 83 7.91 2.54 0.59
CA ALA A 83 8.25 2.75 -0.81
C ALA A 83 7.25 3.70 -1.54
N PRO A 84 5.92 3.53 -1.44
CA PRO A 84 4.99 4.45 -2.10
C PRO A 84 5.01 5.90 -1.57
N PRO A 85 5.03 6.19 -0.26
CA PRO A 85 5.17 7.57 0.20
C PRO A 85 6.52 8.20 -0.17
N LEU A 86 7.63 7.46 -0.15
CA LEU A 86 8.92 7.93 -0.64
C LEU A 86 8.89 8.19 -2.14
N PHE A 87 8.21 7.36 -2.91
CA PHE A 87 8.00 7.58 -4.35
C PHE A 87 7.26 8.90 -4.61
N VAL A 88 6.18 9.19 -3.88
CA VAL A 88 5.43 10.45 -4.00
C VAL A 88 6.30 11.66 -3.63
N LEU A 89 7.05 11.57 -2.53
CA LEU A 89 7.99 12.63 -2.13
C LEU A 89 9.10 12.80 -3.18
N GLY A 90 9.63 11.70 -3.72
CA GLY A 90 10.61 11.70 -4.79
C GLY A 90 10.10 12.35 -6.08
N LEU A 91 8.84 12.07 -6.47
CA LEU A 91 8.21 12.73 -7.60
C LEU A 91 8.14 14.25 -7.41
N PHE A 92 7.69 14.68 -6.22
CA PHE A 92 7.50 16.11 -5.94
C PHE A 92 8.83 16.85 -5.77
N PHE A 93 9.69 16.39 -4.87
CA PHE A 93 10.97 17.05 -4.59
C PHE A 93 11.98 16.86 -5.73
N GLY A 94 12.01 15.69 -6.38
CA GLY A 94 12.86 15.43 -7.51
C GLY A 94 12.57 16.39 -8.66
N LEU A 95 11.28 16.65 -8.93
CA LEU A 95 10.90 17.65 -9.93
C LEU A 95 11.35 19.07 -9.53
N ILE A 96 11.08 19.51 -8.30
CA ILE A 96 11.49 20.84 -7.82
C ILE A 96 13.00 21.01 -7.90
N PHE A 97 13.77 20.06 -7.39
CA PHE A 97 15.23 20.13 -7.38
C PHE A 97 15.84 20.06 -8.78
N SER A 98 15.18 19.40 -9.73
CA SER A 98 15.62 19.39 -11.13
C SER A 98 15.53 20.77 -11.80
N PHE A 99 14.62 21.64 -11.34
CA PHE A 99 14.57 23.04 -11.78
C PHE A 99 15.65 23.91 -11.12
N LEU A 100 16.07 23.57 -9.89
CA LEU A 100 17.08 24.33 -9.16
C LEU A 100 18.50 23.99 -9.63
N THR A 101 18.73 22.73 -10.02
CA THR A 101 20.04 22.28 -10.49
C THR A 101 19.92 21.19 -11.56
N PRO A 102 20.47 21.43 -12.77
CA PRO A 102 20.39 20.47 -13.88
C PRO A 102 21.03 19.10 -13.57
N TYR A 103 22.00 19.06 -12.64
CA TYR A 103 22.68 17.82 -12.26
C TYR A 103 21.73 16.79 -11.63
N ILE A 104 20.60 17.22 -11.06
CA ILE A 104 19.59 16.32 -10.46
C ILE A 104 18.65 15.76 -11.53
N LEU A 105 18.48 16.44 -12.66
CA LEU A 105 17.58 16.01 -13.73
C LEU A 105 17.95 14.62 -14.26
N VAL A 106 19.23 14.34 -14.44
CA VAL A 106 19.69 13.05 -15.00
C VAL A 106 19.37 11.89 -14.04
N PRO A 107 19.81 11.88 -12.77
CA PRO A 107 19.46 10.79 -11.86
C PRO A 107 17.95 10.69 -11.62
N TYR A 108 17.22 11.80 -11.58
CA TYR A 108 15.77 11.80 -11.47
C TYR A 108 15.11 11.10 -12.67
N ALA A 109 15.50 11.46 -13.90
CA ALA A 109 14.99 10.83 -15.11
C ALA A 109 15.33 9.33 -15.16
N LEU A 110 16.55 8.93 -14.75
CA LEU A 110 16.95 7.52 -14.70
C LEU A 110 16.07 6.71 -13.73
N VAL A 111 15.73 7.26 -12.57
CA VAL A 111 14.81 6.61 -11.62
C VAL A 111 13.43 6.43 -12.24
N LEU A 112 12.87 7.46 -12.89
CA LEU A 112 11.57 7.37 -13.55
C LEU A 112 11.58 6.39 -14.73
N LEU A 113 12.62 6.38 -15.54
CA LEU A 113 12.78 5.42 -16.63
C LEU A 113 12.92 3.98 -16.10
N GLY A 114 13.69 3.77 -15.04
CA GLY A 114 13.81 2.48 -14.38
C GLY A 114 12.45 1.99 -13.82
N TYR A 115 11.67 2.89 -13.22
CA TYR A 115 10.33 2.59 -12.78
C TYR A 115 9.41 2.18 -13.94
N LEU A 116 9.40 2.96 -15.03
CA LEU A 116 8.61 2.67 -16.22
C LEU A 116 9.03 1.35 -16.87
N PHE A 117 10.34 1.13 -17.03
CA PHE A 117 10.88 -0.12 -17.58
C PHE A 117 10.43 -1.34 -16.76
N THR A 118 10.55 -1.25 -15.44
CA THR A 118 10.11 -2.32 -14.53
C THR A 118 8.61 -2.57 -14.67
N ALA A 119 7.79 -1.53 -14.72
CA ALA A 119 6.35 -1.65 -14.87
C ALA A 119 5.95 -2.28 -16.23
N LEU A 120 6.66 -1.93 -17.31
CA LEU A 120 6.47 -2.53 -18.65
C LEU A 120 6.90 -4.00 -18.66
N ASP A 121 7.99 -4.36 -17.99
CA ASP A 121 8.44 -5.75 -17.88
C ASP A 121 7.40 -6.63 -17.16
N TYR A 122 6.84 -6.15 -16.05
CA TYR A 122 5.71 -6.81 -15.39
C TYR A 122 4.49 -6.92 -16.30
N GLY A 123 4.20 -5.89 -17.08
CA GLY A 123 3.13 -5.91 -18.09
C GLY A 123 3.36 -6.99 -19.16
N ARG A 124 4.61 -7.13 -19.65
CA ARG A 124 5.00 -8.21 -20.60
C ARG A 124 4.81 -9.59 -19.98
N LYS A 125 5.25 -9.79 -18.74
CA LYS A 125 5.08 -11.06 -18.01
C LYS A 125 3.60 -11.40 -17.81
N ALA A 126 2.77 -10.44 -17.45
CA ALA A 126 1.33 -10.62 -17.30
C ALA A 126 0.64 -10.91 -18.64
N ARG A 127 1.02 -10.23 -19.73
CA ARG A 127 0.54 -10.53 -21.09
C ARG A 127 0.75 -11.99 -21.45
N ASN A 128 1.92 -12.55 -21.15
CA ASN A 128 2.20 -13.95 -21.49
C ASN A 128 1.24 -14.93 -20.79
N LYS A 129 0.70 -14.56 -19.64
CA LYS A 129 -0.28 -15.37 -18.89
C LYS A 129 -1.71 -15.18 -19.41
N TRP A 130 -2.07 -13.98 -19.84
CA TRP A 130 -3.47 -13.61 -20.16
C TRP A 130 -3.71 -13.38 -21.65
N SER A 131 -2.67 -13.45 -22.50
CA SER A 131 -2.72 -13.30 -23.98
C SER A 131 -3.36 -11.99 -24.48
N ASP A 132 -3.35 -10.93 -23.66
CA ASP A 132 -3.84 -9.60 -24.05
C ASP A 132 -2.69 -8.57 -24.03
N TRP A 133 -2.37 -8.02 -25.20
CA TRP A 133 -1.28 -7.04 -25.37
C TRP A 133 -1.54 -5.70 -24.64
N ARG A 134 -2.80 -5.35 -24.40
CA ARG A 134 -3.20 -4.12 -23.71
C ARG A 134 -2.66 -4.07 -22.29
N ILE A 135 -2.46 -5.22 -21.67
CA ILE A 135 -1.91 -5.35 -20.31
C ILE A 135 -0.54 -4.68 -20.18
N ILE A 136 0.29 -4.69 -21.25
CA ILE A 136 1.61 -4.06 -21.22
C ILE A 136 1.52 -2.58 -20.90
N PHE A 137 0.52 -1.88 -21.43
CA PHE A 137 0.33 -0.43 -21.24
C PHE A 137 -0.55 -0.10 -20.03
N ILE A 138 -1.51 -0.96 -19.71
CA ILE A 138 -2.38 -0.79 -18.54
C ILE A 138 -1.59 -0.96 -17.23
N MET A 139 -0.61 -1.86 -17.20
CA MET A 139 0.16 -2.18 -16.00
C MET A 139 0.94 -0.98 -15.43
N PRO A 140 1.72 -0.21 -16.22
CA PRO A 140 2.37 1.01 -15.72
C PRO A 140 1.40 2.03 -15.15
N ILE A 141 0.26 2.24 -15.80
CA ILE A 141 -0.79 3.16 -15.35
C ILE A 141 -1.36 2.67 -14.01
N THR A 142 -1.65 1.38 -13.90
CA THR A 142 -2.18 0.77 -12.68
C THR A 142 -1.18 0.89 -11.52
N PHE A 143 0.10 0.58 -11.74
CA PHE A 143 1.13 0.72 -10.73
C PHE A 143 1.30 2.17 -10.29
N PHE A 144 1.30 3.11 -11.22
CA PHE A 144 1.38 4.53 -10.88
C PHE A 144 0.20 4.97 -10.01
N ILE A 145 -1.03 4.61 -10.39
CA ILE A 145 -2.24 4.91 -9.61
C ILE A 145 -2.15 4.32 -8.20
N ILE A 146 -1.73 3.06 -8.08
CA ILE A 146 -1.60 2.37 -6.80
C ILE A 146 -0.56 3.06 -5.90
N HIS A 147 0.65 3.29 -6.42
CA HIS A 147 1.73 3.87 -5.63
C HIS A 147 1.44 5.32 -5.22
N VAL A 148 0.90 6.12 -6.15
CA VAL A 148 0.56 7.52 -5.86
C VAL A 148 -0.59 7.59 -4.86
N SER A 149 -1.66 6.83 -5.06
CA SER A 149 -2.81 6.82 -4.15
C SER A 149 -2.44 6.36 -2.75
N TYR A 150 -1.70 5.26 -2.63
CA TYR A 150 -1.22 4.77 -1.34
C TYR A 150 -0.26 5.77 -0.68
N GLY A 151 0.69 6.31 -1.43
CA GLY A 151 1.68 7.27 -0.93
C GLY A 151 1.04 8.53 -0.36
N PHE A 152 0.11 9.15 -1.09
CA PHE A 152 -0.65 10.30 -0.60
C PHE A 152 -1.50 9.93 0.64
N GLY A 153 -2.16 8.77 0.63
CA GLY A 153 -2.89 8.27 1.79
C GLY A 153 -1.99 8.16 3.01
N TYR A 154 -0.80 7.56 2.84
CA TYR A 154 0.17 7.35 3.90
C TYR A 154 0.68 8.67 4.50
N LEU A 155 1.08 9.63 3.66
CA LEU A 155 1.54 10.94 4.10
C LEU A 155 0.44 11.68 4.88
N ARG A 156 -0.81 11.63 4.39
CA ARG A 156 -1.96 12.17 5.14
C ARG A 156 -2.21 11.42 6.44
N GLY A 157 -2.02 10.11 6.46
CA GLY A 157 -2.11 9.28 7.66
C GLY A 157 -1.08 9.66 8.72
N ILE A 158 0.18 9.88 8.33
CA ILE A 158 1.23 10.40 9.21
C ILE A 158 0.78 11.73 9.84
N ARG A 159 0.32 12.68 9.01
CA ARG A 159 -0.16 13.98 9.52
C ARG A 159 -1.29 13.80 10.54
N LYS A 160 -2.26 12.91 10.26
CA LYS A 160 -3.35 12.64 11.20
C LYS A 160 -2.87 12.02 12.51
N VAL A 161 -1.91 11.11 12.46
CA VAL A 161 -1.30 10.51 13.66
C VAL A 161 -0.57 11.55 14.50
N LEU A 162 0.19 12.45 13.86
CA LEU A 162 0.96 13.50 14.54
C LEU A 162 0.05 14.54 15.21
N PHE A 163 -1.05 14.92 14.56
CA PHE A 163 -1.99 15.92 15.08
C PHE A 163 -3.20 15.30 15.80
N SER A 164 -3.14 14.02 16.15
CA SER A 164 -4.20 13.29 16.88
C SER A 164 -5.62 13.44 16.27
N GLN A 165 -5.69 13.55 14.94
CA GLN A 165 -6.95 13.71 14.21
C GLN A 165 -7.69 12.37 14.07
N SER A 166 -9.02 12.42 14.04
CA SER A 166 -9.85 11.24 13.83
C SER A 166 -9.64 10.60 12.45
N PHE A 167 -9.64 9.28 12.41
CA PHE A 167 -9.58 8.47 11.20
C PHE A 167 -11.00 8.04 10.83
N GLN A 168 -11.54 8.62 9.77
CA GLN A 168 -12.82 8.21 9.20
C GLN A 168 -12.63 7.88 7.73
N ALA A 169 -13.11 6.72 7.30
CA ALA A 169 -13.22 6.36 5.90
C ALA A 169 -14.65 5.94 5.61
N LYS A 170 -15.26 6.53 4.58
CA LYS A 170 -16.54 6.03 4.06
C LYS A 170 -16.30 4.61 3.53
N MET A 171 -17.02 3.63 4.06
CA MET A 171 -17.02 2.29 3.49
C MET A 171 -17.51 2.36 2.05
N ASN A 172 -16.73 1.79 1.13
CA ASN A 172 -17.17 1.59 -0.25
C ASN A 172 -17.94 0.26 -0.27
N ARG A 173 -19.24 0.34 -0.32
CA ARG A 173 -20.08 -0.78 -0.74
C ARG A 173 -20.04 -0.93 -2.25
#